data_3eaa12da35bfde46cc10d5142954f754
#
_entry.id   3eaa12da35bfde46cc10d5142954f754
#
_cell.length_a   1.000
_cell.length_b   1.000
_cell.length_c   1.000
_cell.angle_alpha   90.00
_cell.angle_beta   90.00
_cell.angle_gamma   90.00
#
_symmetry.space_group_name_H-M   'P 1'
#
loop_
_entity.id
_entity.type
_entity.pdbx_description
1 polymer ?
#
loop_
_entity_poly.entity_id
_entity_poly.type
_entity_poly.pdbx_seq_one_letter_code
_entity_poly.pdbx_strand_id
1 'polypeptide(L)' 'SEVMELTVILLILIEIILTLWEFSRQ' A
#
# COMPACT_ATOMS: atom_id res chain seq x y z
N SER A 1 -13.90 -12.12 -4.82
CA SER A 1 -14.91 -11.46 -4.02
C SER A 1 -14.57 -9.98 -3.84
N GLU A 2 -15.56 -9.20 -3.49
CA GLU A 2 -15.36 -7.77 -3.27
C GLU A 2 -14.41 -7.51 -2.11
N VAL A 3 -14.50 -8.33 -1.06
CA VAL A 3 -13.62 -8.19 0.09
C VAL A 3 -12.17 -8.44 -0.29
N MET A 4 -11.94 -9.47 -1.09
CA MET A 4 -10.58 -9.80 -1.52
C MET A 4 -10.01 -8.69 -2.41
N GLU A 5 -10.84 -8.14 -3.30
CA GLU A 5 -10.39 -7.04 -4.16
C GLU A 5 -10.04 -5.81 -3.34
N LEU A 6 -10.87 -5.48 -2.37
CA LEU A 6 -10.61 -4.35 -1.51
C LEU A 6 -9.32 -4.54 -0.71
N THR A 7 -9.11 -5.76 -0.21
CA THR A 7 -7.89 -6.08 0.55
C THR A 7 -6.64 -5.89 -0.32
N VAL A 8 -6.70 -6.32 -1.57
CA VAL A 8 -5.56 -6.16 -2.49
C VAL A 8 -5.27 -4.66 -2.73
N ILE A 9 -6.31 -3.87 -2.92
CA ILE A 9 -6.14 -2.42 -3.12
C ILE A 9 -5.50 -1.79 -1.90
N LEU A 10 -5.94 -2.17 -0.71
CA LEU A 10 -5.36 -1.65 0.53
C LEU A 10 -3.89 -2.00 0.66
N LEU A 11 -3.52 -3.24 0.32
CA LEU A 11 -2.12 -3.65 0.37
C LEU A 11 -1.26 -2.82 -0.57
N ILE A 12 -1.75 -2.57 -1.78
CA ILE A 12 -1.02 -1.76 -2.74
C ILE A 12 -0.81 -0.34 -2.22
N LEU A 13 -1.86 0.25 -1.64
CA LEU A 13 -1.76 1.61 -1.10
C LEU A 13 -0.79 1.68 0.06
N ILE A 14 -0.82 0.70 0.95
CA ILE A 14 0.11 0.64 2.08
C ILE A 14 1.54 0.53 1.56
N GLU A 15 1.78 -0.29 0.56
CA GLU A 15 3.13 -0.45 0.00
C GLU A 15 3.65 0.85 -0.59
N ILE A 16 2.79 1.59 -1.28
CA ILE A 16 3.17 2.88 -1.85
C ILE A 16 3.53 3.86 -0.74
N ILE A 17 2.70 3.94 0.29
CA ILE A 17 2.94 4.85 1.41
C ILE A 17 4.26 4.51 2.12
N LEU A 18 4.49 3.23 2.40
CA LEU A 18 5.73 2.80 3.04
C LEU A 18 6.95 3.10 2.19
N THR A 19 6.85 2.88 0.88
CA THR A 19 7.95 3.15 -0.04
C THR A 19 8.28 4.63 -0.07
N LEU A 20 7.27 5.49 -0.12
CA LEU A 20 7.49 6.93 -0.11
C LEU A 20 8.10 7.40 1.21
N TRP A 21 7.65 6.81 2.30
CA TRP A 21 8.19 7.15 3.61
C TRP A 21 9.66 6.78 3.72
N GLU A 22 10.02 5.58 3.29
CA GLU A 22 11.41 5.13 3.31
C GLU A 22 12.27 6.01 2.42
N PHE A 23 11.78 6.37 1.26
CA PHE A 23 12.49 7.25 0.35
C PHE A 23 12.71 8.63 0.98
N SER A 24 11.71 9.15 1.66
CA SER A 24 11.79 10.45 2.31
C SER A 24 12.77 10.47 3.48
N ARG A 25 13.01 9.29 4.08
CA ARG A 25 13.93 9.21 5.23
C ARG A 25 15.40 9.11 4.81
N GLN A 26 15.65 8.82 3.56
CA GLN A 26 17.03 8.70 3.07
C GLN A 26 17.73 10.08 2.94
#